data_37414e63b13c23c5f2a423d154a66182
#
_entry.id   37414e63b13c23c5f2a423d154a66182
#
_cell.length_a   1.000
_cell.length_b   1.000
_cell.length_c   1.000
_cell.angle_alpha   90.00
_cell.angle_beta   90.00
_cell.angle_gamma   90.00
#
_symmetry.space_group_name_H-M   'P 1'
#
loop_
_entity.id
_entity.type
_entity.pdbx_description
1 polymer ?
#
loop_
_entity_poly.entity_id
_entity_poly.type
_entity_poly.pdbx_seq_one_letter_code
_entity_poly.pdbx_strand_id
1 'polypeptide(L)'
;MLAELHYPINSLKGEQLDEYLDKGWFRMGQTIFTTNFLKFNGLLYSVIWLRIDLLSFKPSKTQQKLQKLNTNFSVEIKPSIALSPEHSILFNKYKNHVPFDVAPSLTHLLYDDKFSNVFDSYEVNIYDDDKLIACGIFDLSKNASTGITCFYDPDYQKHSLGKYLMFLKMEFSKNQGMSYFYPGYFTPDYPMFNYKLDLAKPFLEFLDLSTNLWKPFEEYVYQEIPLVEMTQKLVELSVCLTKRNFKHSFLKYEYFDADLSATMNSMGTFDFPLFILCFERDGSISNPLIVYDVISRQYHLVVCDVIYRLDNEIIKPNFYNENLLQMTQHLFATESAEAMALVISRSLQKTVGAVNF
;
A
#
# COMPACT_ATOMS: atom_id res chain seq x y z
N MET A 1 7.48 -9.37 -6.89
CA MET A 1 7.62 -8.78 -5.54
C MET A 1 6.28 -8.17 -5.16
N LEU A 2 5.89 -8.31 -3.91
CA LEU A 2 4.61 -7.80 -3.37
C LEU A 2 4.78 -6.44 -2.69
N ALA A 3 6.03 -6.03 -2.41
CA ALA A 3 6.40 -4.71 -1.89
C ALA A 3 7.71 -4.26 -2.52
N GLU A 4 7.78 -3.02 -3.02
CA GLU A 4 8.97 -2.47 -3.68
C GLU A 4 9.05 -0.96 -3.46
N LEU A 5 10.28 -0.45 -3.26
CA LEU A 5 10.59 0.95 -3.11
C LEU A 5 11.63 1.36 -4.16
N HIS A 6 11.34 2.42 -4.90
CA HIS A 6 12.24 2.97 -5.91
C HIS A 6 12.70 4.39 -5.55
N TYR A 7 14.00 4.64 -5.69
CA TYR A 7 14.64 5.93 -5.48
C TYR A 7 14.91 6.61 -6.83
N PRO A 8 14.15 7.64 -7.22
CA PRO A 8 14.44 8.40 -8.44
C PRO A 8 15.83 9.05 -8.36
N ILE A 9 16.63 8.90 -9.42
CA ILE A 9 18.00 9.41 -9.44
C ILE A 9 18.02 10.95 -9.56
N ASN A 10 17.16 11.52 -10.40
CA ASN A 10 17.13 12.97 -10.67
C ASN A 10 15.73 13.55 -10.42
N SER A 11 14.77 13.18 -11.27
CA SER A 11 13.40 13.65 -11.19
C SER A 11 12.46 12.54 -11.62
N LEU A 12 11.24 12.53 -11.08
CA LEU A 12 10.16 11.64 -11.47
C LEU A 12 8.94 12.49 -11.83
N LYS A 13 8.86 12.89 -13.10
CA LYS A 13 7.86 13.84 -13.63
C LYS A 13 7.34 13.39 -14.99
N GLY A 14 6.27 14.04 -15.44
CA GLY A 14 5.74 13.83 -16.79
C GLY A 14 5.38 12.37 -17.07
N GLU A 15 5.77 11.84 -18.23
CA GLU A 15 5.47 10.47 -18.67
C GLU A 15 6.02 9.39 -17.74
N GLN A 16 7.19 9.62 -17.15
CA GLN A 16 7.79 8.65 -16.22
C GLN A 16 6.90 8.43 -14.98
N LEU A 17 6.32 9.51 -14.44
CA LEU A 17 5.40 9.39 -13.32
C LEU A 17 4.09 8.70 -13.73
N ASP A 18 3.56 8.98 -14.95
CA ASP A 18 2.39 8.27 -15.48
C ASP A 18 2.59 6.76 -15.49
N GLU A 19 3.78 6.28 -15.96
CA GLU A 19 4.10 4.85 -16.04
C GLU A 19 4.11 4.16 -14.67
N TYR A 20 4.56 4.84 -13.63
CA TYR A 20 4.53 4.32 -12.26
C TYR A 20 3.11 4.32 -11.69
N LEU A 21 2.38 5.43 -11.83
CA LEU A 21 1.00 5.55 -11.33
C LEU A 21 0.08 4.50 -11.95
N ASP A 22 0.24 4.24 -13.26
CA ASP A 22 -0.57 3.24 -13.98
C ASP A 22 -0.32 1.79 -13.51
N LYS A 23 0.82 1.54 -12.87
CA LYS A 23 1.18 0.24 -12.27
C LYS A 23 0.91 0.15 -10.76
N GLY A 24 0.18 1.11 -10.19
CA GLY A 24 -0.14 1.11 -8.76
C GLY A 24 1.04 1.50 -7.87
N TRP A 25 1.86 2.44 -8.31
CA TRP A 25 2.89 3.04 -7.49
C TRP A 25 2.42 4.38 -6.92
N PHE A 26 2.98 4.75 -5.78
CA PHE A 26 2.61 5.98 -5.08
C PHE A 26 3.79 6.61 -4.38
N ARG A 27 3.79 7.93 -4.26
CA ARG A 27 4.86 8.69 -3.61
C ARG A 27 4.94 8.41 -2.11
N MET A 28 6.16 8.24 -1.60
CA MET A 28 6.52 8.23 -0.19
C MET A 28 7.77 9.11 -0.01
N GLY A 29 7.58 10.31 0.54
CA GLY A 29 8.65 11.32 0.64
C GLY A 29 9.22 11.71 -0.72
N GLN A 30 10.50 11.42 -0.93
CA GLN A 30 11.22 11.61 -2.21
C GLN A 30 11.49 10.29 -2.95
N THR A 31 10.69 9.27 -2.65
CA THR A 31 10.70 7.96 -3.29
C THR A 31 9.33 7.63 -3.84
N ILE A 32 9.23 6.53 -4.58
CA ILE A 32 7.96 5.96 -5.02
C ILE A 32 7.92 4.48 -4.66
N PHE A 33 6.80 4.00 -4.17
CA PHE A 33 6.62 2.61 -3.71
C PHE A 33 5.36 1.98 -4.28
N THR A 34 5.37 0.67 -4.31
CA THR A 34 4.18 -0.16 -4.47
C THR A 34 4.15 -1.23 -3.39
N THR A 35 2.94 -1.64 -3.00
CA THR A 35 2.74 -2.79 -2.12
C THR A 35 1.33 -3.34 -2.29
N ASN A 36 1.17 -4.64 -2.02
CA ASN A 36 -0.14 -5.30 -2.01
C ASN A 36 -0.67 -5.50 -0.59
N PHE A 37 0.17 -5.25 0.42
CA PHE A 37 -0.17 -5.46 1.83
C PHE A 37 0.38 -4.34 2.71
N LEU A 38 -0.33 -4.05 3.78
CA LEU A 38 0.09 -3.11 4.82
C LEU A 38 -0.20 -3.68 6.19
N LYS A 39 0.49 -3.14 7.19
CA LYS A 39 0.28 -3.48 8.59
C LYS A 39 -0.04 -2.21 9.38
N PHE A 40 -1.22 -2.18 10.01
CA PHE A 40 -1.64 -1.12 10.93
C PHE A 40 -2.04 -1.74 12.26
N ASN A 41 -1.52 -1.21 13.36
CA ASN A 41 -1.85 -1.68 14.72
C ASN A 41 -1.70 -3.20 14.89
N GLY A 42 -0.69 -3.81 14.25
CA GLY A 42 -0.44 -5.24 14.31
C GLY A 42 -1.40 -6.11 13.47
N LEU A 43 -2.28 -5.51 12.69
CA LEU A 43 -3.17 -6.20 11.76
C LEU A 43 -2.70 -6.03 10.32
N LEU A 44 -2.87 -7.10 9.55
CA LEU A 44 -2.54 -7.13 8.11
C LEU A 44 -3.77 -6.73 7.29
N TYR A 45 -3.52 -5.97 6.23
CA TYR A 45 -4.54 -5.50 5.31
C TYR A 45 -4.06 -5.60 3.87
N SER A 46 -4.98 -5.79 2.93
CA SER A 46 -4.71 -5.62 1.51
C SER A 46 -4.69 -4.16 1.11
N VAL A 47 -3.88 -3.85 0.12
CA VAL A 47 -3.86 -2.57 -0.59
C VAL A 47 -4.61 -2.73 -1.90
N ILE A 48 -5.56 -1.85 -2.15
CA ILE A 48 -6.27 -1.76 -3.42
C ILE A 48 -6.01 -0.37 -4.01
N TRP A 49 -5.24 -0.33 -5.07
CA TRP A 49 -4.90 0.92 -5.76
C TRP A 49 -6.12 1.47 -6.49
N LEU A 50 -6.30 2.79 -6.42
CA LEU A 50 -7.46 3.49 -6.97
C LEU A 50 -7.04 4.56 -7.97
N ARG A 51 -7.85 4.74 -9.02
CA ARG A 51 -7.82 5.94 -9.86
C ARG A 51 -9.24 6.40 -10.21
N ILE A 52 -9.37 7.63 -10.64
CA ILE A 52 -10.63 8.25 -11.06
C ILE A 52 -10.46 8.67 -12.52
N ASP A 53 -11.37 8.24 -13.38
CA ASP A 53 -11.47 8.71 -14.78
C ASP A 53 -12.00 10.15 -14.78
N LEU A 54 -11.10 11.12 -15.01
CA LEU A 54 -11.43 12.54 -15.06
C LEU A 54 -12.14 12.95 -16.35
N LEU A 55 -11.94 12.20 -17.45
CA LEU A 55 -12.57 12.53 -18.73
C LEU A 55 -14.09 12.36 -18.61
N SER A 56 -14.52 11.28 -17.98
CA SER A 56 -15.95 10.99 -17.75
C SER A 56 -16.50 11.69 -16.49
N PHE A 57 -15.63 12.09 -15.55
CA PHE A 57 -16.03 12.64 -14.26
C PHE A 57 -16.97 13.84 -14.36
N LYS A 58 -18.05 13.79 -13.57
CA LYS A 58 -19.02 14.88 -13.37
C LYS A 58 -19.28 15.05 -11.89
N PRO A 59 -19.24 16.30 -11.37
CA PRO A 59 -19.53 16.57 -9.96
C PRO A 59 -20.93 16.08 -9.55
N SER A 60 -20.97 15.29 -8.50
CA SER A 60 -22.21 14.82 -7.88
C SER A 60 -22.95 15.94 -7.16
N LYS A 61 -24.23 15.74 -6.83
CA LYS A 61 -25.01 16.69 -6.01
C LYS A 61 -24.33 16.97 -4.65
N THR A 62 -23.66 15.98 -4.07
CA THR A 62 -22.91 16.14 -2.82
C THR A 62 -21.71 17.06 -2.99
N GLN A 63 -20.95 16.92 -4.08
CA GLN A 63 -19.81 17.80 -4.38
C GLN A 63 -20.25 19.23 -4.68
N GLN A 64 -21.36 19.40 -5.42
CA GLN A 64 -21.96 20.74 -5.66
C GLN A 64 -22.42 21.41 -4.35
N LYS A 65 -22.99 20.64 -3.41
CA LYS A 65 -23.33 21.15 -2.07
C LYS A 65 -22.08 21.53 -1.27
N LEU A 66 -21.04 20.71 -1.34
CA LEU A 66 -19.76 20.97 -0.68
C LEU A 66 -19.10 22.25 -1.22
N GLN A 67 -19.12 22.46 -2.52
CA GLN A 67 -18.65 23.68 -3.16
C GLN A 67 -19.43 24.90 -2.67
N LYS A 68 -20.79 24.82 -2.64
CA LYS A 68 -21.64 25.89 -2.11
C LYS A 68 -21.38 26.20 -0.63
N LEU A 69 -21.11 25.17 0.17
CA LEU A 69 -20.82 25.35 1.62
C LEU A 69 -19.53 26.14 1.85
N ASN A 70 -18.61 26.10 0.91
CA ASN A 70 -17.27 26.68 1.03
C ASN A 70 -17.04 27.91 0.12
N THR A 71 -18.10 28.51 -0.47
CA THR A 71 -17.98 29.65 -1.38
C THR A 71 -17.45 30.93 -0.72
N ASN A 72 -17.51 31.02 0.59
CA ASN A 72 -17.01 32.19 1.32
C ASN A 72 -15.49 32.18 1.51
N PHE A 73 -14.85 31.04 1.28
CA PHE A 73 -13.41 30.90 1.41
C PHE A 73 -12.72 31.18 0.07
N SER A 74 -11.55 31.80 0.14
CA SER A 74 -10.72 31.97 -1.04
C SER A 74 -9.86 30.72 -1.27
N VAL A 75 -9.66 30.35 -2.55
CA VAL A 75 -8.88 29.17 -2.96
C VAL A 75 -7.75 29.62 -3.87
N GLU A 76 -6.54 29.22 -3.53
CA GLU A 76 -5.34 29.43 -4.34
C GLU A 76 -4.76 28.07 -4.73
N ILE A 77 -4.46 27.86 -6.03
CA ILE A 77 -3.76 26.67 -6.51
C ILE A 77 -2.50 27.12 -7.23
N LYS A 78 -1.35 26.63 -6.77
CA LYS A 78 -0.04 27.04 -7.30
C LYS A 78 0.99 25.92 -7.19
N PRO A 79 2.14 26.00 -7.93
CA PRO A 79 3.28 25.13 -7.71
C PRO A 79 3.76 25.19 -6.24
N SER A 80 4.00 24.05 -5.65
CA SER A 80 4.52 23.93 -4.28
C SER A 80 6.05 24.00 -4.29
N ILE A 81 6.59 25.24 -4.26
CA ILE A 81 8.04 25.49 -4.36
C ILE A 81 8.69 25.43 -2.98
N ALA A 82 8.02 26.00 -1.96
CA ALA A 82 8.52 26.04 -0.60
C ALA A 82 7.36 26.08 0.40
N LEU A 83 7.50 25.31 1.47
CA LEU A 83 6.53 25.32 2.57
C LEU A 83 6.73 26.59 3.42
N SER A 84 5.66 27.33 3.64
CA SER A 84 5.65 28.47 4.57
C SER A 84 5.55 27.98 6.03
N PRO A 85 5.91 28.81 7.02
CA PRO A 85 5.67 28.50 8.43
C PRO A 85 4.19 28.20 8.74
N GLU A 86 3.25 28.85 8.04
CA GLU A 86 1.81 28.65 8.21
C GLU A 86 1.38 27.22 7.86
N HIS A 87 1.93 26.62 6.79
CA HIS A 87 1.70 25.22 6.46
C HIS A 87 2.12 24.28 7.58
N SER A 88 3.28 24.55 8.18
CA SER A 88 3.79 23.73 9.29
C SER A 88 2.94 23.88 10.56
N ILE A 89 2.49 25.08 10.86
CA ILE A 89 1.58 25.35 12.01
C ILE A 89 0.25 24.64 11.79
N LEU A 90 -0.34 24.77 10.61
CA LEU A 90 -1.62 24.12 10.26
C LEU A 90 -1.50 22.59 10.30
N PHE A 91 -0.42 22.04 9.73
CA PHE A 91 -0.15 20.60 9.76
C PHE A 91 -0.02 20.05 11.19
N ASN A 92 0.70 20.75 12.06
CA ASN A 92 0.85 20.36 13.46
C ASN A 92 -0.48 20.42 14.22
N LYS A 93 -1.32 21.44 13.96
CA LYS A 93 -2.67 21.54 14.54
C LYS A 93 -3.54 20.37 14.10
N TYR A 94 -3.52 20.02 12.82
CA TYR A 94 -4.22 18.86 12.25
C TYR A 94 -3.73 17.55 12.87
N LYS A 95 -2.40 17.32 12.87
CA LYS A 95 -1.77 16.12 13.42
C LYS A 95 -2.17 15.83 14.86
N ASN A 96 -2.22 16.86 15.70
CA ASN A 96 -2.59 16.71 17.12
C ASN A 96 -4.08 16.43 17.33
N HIS A 97 -4.92 16.57 16.30
CA HIS A 97 -6.37 16.36 16.39
C HIS A 97 -6.81 14.99 15.87
N VAL A 98 -6.12 14.45 14.88
CA VAL A 98 -6.53 13.18 14.26
C VAL A 98 -6.15 11.97 15.11
N PRO A 99 -6.99 10.89 15.14
CA PRO A 99 -6.78 9.73 16.01
C PRO A 99 -5.86 8.66 15.39
N PHE A 100 -5.09 9.00 14.36
CA PHE A 100 -4.19 8.09 13.64
C PHE A 100 -2.80 8.69 13.51
N ASP A 101 -1.81 7.82 13.27
CA ASP A 101 -0.43 8.23 13.10
C ASP A 101 -0.25 9.07 11.82
N VAL A 102 0.38 10.20 11.99
CA VAL A 102 0.75 11.13 10.92
C VAL A 102 2.26 11.34 10.98
N ALA A 103 2.89 11.61 9.84
CA ALA A 103 4.31 11.88 9.77
C ALA A 103 4.77 12.93 10.81
N PRO A 104 6.02 12.83 11.30
CA PRO A 104 6.53 13.73 12.34
C PRO A 104 6.39 15.21 12.01
N SER A 105 6.63 15.57 10.74
CA SER A 105 6.49 16.93 10.19
C SER A 105 6.04 16.89 8.74
N LEU A 106 5.56 18.02 8.23
CA LEU A 106 5.21 18.18 6.81
C LEU A 106 6.45 18.05 5.91
N THR A 107 7.61 18.54 6.36
CA THR A 107 8.88 18.42 5.65
C THR A 107 9.32 16.98 5.54
N HIS A 108 9.17 16.21 6.62
CA HIS A 108 9.43 14.76 6.60
C HIS A 108 8.49 14.03 5.62
N LEU A 109 7.19 14.31 5.70
CA LEU A 109 6.19 13.71 4.82
C LEU A 109 6.48 13.91 3.33
N LEU A 110 6.91 15.13 2.94
CA LEU A 110 7.03 15.51 1.54
C LEU A 110 8.45 15.34 0.99
N TYR A 111 9.47 15.51 1.83
CA TYR A 111 10.86 15.67 1.37
C TYR A 111 11.85 14.70 2.02
N ASP A 112 11.40 13.81 2.92
CA ASP A 112 12.33 12.98 3.75
C ASP A 112 13.43 13.82 4.40
N ASP A 113 13.07 15.06 4.80
CA ASP A 113 13.99 16.07 5.32
C ASP A 113 15.12 16.46 4.34
N LYS A 114 14.95 16.20 3.03
CA LYS A 114 15.90 16.59 1.95
C LYS A 114 15.54 17.97 1.38
N PHE A 115 16.49 18.57 0.66
CA PHE A 115 16.31 19.91 0.06
C PHE A 115 15.82 19.88 -1.39
N SER A 116 15.74 18.70 -2.02
CA SER A 116 15.32 18.55 -3.42
C SER A 116 13.94 17.91 -3.52
N ASN A 117 13.12 18.40 -4.46
CA ASN A 117 11.87 17.76 -4.83
C ASN A 117 11.99 17.12 -6.22
N VAL A 118 11.87 15.79 -6.27
CA VAL A 118 11.93 15.03 -7.53
C VAL A 118 10.61 15.04 -8.30
N PHE A 119 9.52 15.47 -7.66
CA PHE A 119 8.17 15.53 -8.24
C PHE A 119 7.79 16.93 -8.72
N ASP A 120 6.77 17.03 -9.53
CA ASP A 120 6.13 18.28 -9.92
C ASP A 120 4.92 18.55 -9.00
N SER A 121 5.23 19.10 -7.83
CA SER A 121 4.23 19.27 -6.75
C SER A 121 3.48 20.58 -6.85
N TYR A 122 2.18 20.50 -6.60
CA TYR A 122 1.25 21.62 -6.49
C TYR A 122 0.58 21.62 -5.12
N GLU A 123 0.13 22.80 -4.71
CA GLU A 123 -0.62 22.99 -3.48
C GLU A 123 -1.96 23.68 -3.76
N VAL A 124 -2.99 23.23 -3.06
CA VAL A 124 -4.29 23.89 -2.95
C VAL A 124 -4.38 24.48 -1.57
N ASN A 125 -4.43 25.79 -1.45
CA ASN A 125 -4.58 26.50 -0.20
C ASN A 125 -6.00 27.13 -0.11
N ILE A 126 -6.64 26.97 1.04
CA ILE A 126 -7.94 27.56 1.34
C ILE A 126 -7.77 28.54 2.50
N TYR A 127 -8.27 29.75 2.31
CA TYR A 127 -8.17 30.85 3.28
C TYR A 127 -9.55 31.31 3.72
N ASP A 128 -9.66 31.62 5.02
CA ASP A 128 -10.74 32.42 5.61
C ASP A 128 -10.15 33.81 5.91
N ASP A 129 -10.53 34.80 5.11
CA ASP A 129 -9.80 36.06 4.95
C ASP A 129 -8.30 35.80 4.65
N ASP A 130 -7.41 36.21 5.53
CA ASP A 130 -5.95 36.00 5.41
C ASP A 130 -5.43 34.74 6.13
N LYS A 131 -6.30 34.00 6.81
CA LYS A 131 -5.93 32.82 7.58
C LYS A 131 -5.94 31.59 6.70
N LEU A 132 -4.80 30.87 6.59
CA LEU A 132 -4.73 29.53 5.98
C LEU A 132 -5.49 28.52 6.86
N ILE A 133 -6.60 27.97 6.34
CA ILE A 133 -7.46 27.02 7.06
C ILE A 133 -7.38 25.59 6.52
N ALA A 134 -6.91 25.39 5.29
CA ALA A 134 -6.69 24.07 4.73
C ALA A 134 -5.63 24.09 3.63
N CYS A 135 -4.87 22.99 3.52
CA CYS A 135 -3.90 22.81 2.47
C CYS A 135 -3.94 21.36 1.95
N GLY A 136 -3.82 21.20 0.64
CA GLY A 136 -3.75 19.92 -0.02
C GLY A 136 -2.60 19.85 -1.02
N ILE A 137 -1.69 18.91 -0.87
CA ILE A 137 -0.56 18.70 -1.80
C ILE A 137 -0.90 17.58 -2.78
N PHE A 138 -0.50 17.76 -4.03
CA PHE A 138 -0.65 16.79 -5.10
C PHE A 138 0.45 16.95 -6.11
N ASP A 139 0.78 15.88 -6.85
CA ASP A 139 1.79 15.92 -7.90
C ASP A 139 1.13 15.81 -9.27
N LEU A 140 1.74 16.48 -10.26
CA LEU A 140 1.33 16.40 -11.65
C LEU A 140 2.28 15.49 -12.42
N SER A 141 1.70 14.67 -13.30
CA SER A 141 2.40 13.98 -14.37
C SER A 141 2.01 14.58 -15.72
N LYS A 142 2.26 13.89 -16.83
CA LYS A 142 1.84 14.39 -18.15
C LYS A 142 0.33 14.29 -18.36
N ASN A 143 -0.26 13.13 -18.01
CA ASN A 143 -1.66 12.81 -18.27
C ASN A 143 -2.49 12.59 -17.00
N ALA A 144 -1.88 12.70 -15.84
CA ALA A 144 -2.55 12.41 -14.57
C ALA A 144 -2.05 13.30 -13.44
N SER A 145 -2.72 13.20 -12.30
CA SER A 145 -2.29 13.77 -11.05
C SER A 145 -2.50 12.80 -9.90
N THR A 146 -1.74 12.97 -8.82
CA THR A 146 -1.85 12.11 -7.63
C THR A 146 -1.96 12.93 -6.37
N GLY A 147 -2.97 12.64 -5.54
CA GLY A 147 -3.21 13.31 -4.27
C GLY A 147 -2.28 12.80 -3.19
N ILE A 148 -1.41 13.66 -2.63
CA ILE A 148 -0.41 13.24 -1.64
C ILE A 148 -0.94 13.41 -0.22
N THR A 149 -1.38 14.61 0.16
CA THR A 149 -1.90 14.85 1.51
C THR A 149 -2.96 15.94 1.50
N CYS A 150 -3.83 15.94 2.52
CA CYS A 150 -4.76 16.99 2.85
C CYS A 150 -4.76 17.18 4.36
N PHE A 151 -4.61 18.41 4.81
CA PHE A 151 -4.72 18.78 6.22
C PHE A 151 -5.45 20.10 6.36
N TYR A 152 -6.16 20.28 7.47
CA TYR A 152 -7.03 21.42 7.68
C TYR A 152 -7.14 21.79 9.16
N ASP A 153 -7.57 23.00 9.43
CA ASP A 153 -7.85 23.46 10.77
C ASP A 153 -9.09 22.76 11.33
N PRO A 154 -8.98 21.98 12.43
CA PRO A 154 -10.09 21.24 13.02
C PRO A 154 -11.28 22.14 13.43
N ASP A 155 -11.06 23.42 13.70
CA ASP A 155 -12.13 24.35 14.05
C ASP A 155 -13.13 24.52 12.89
N TYR A 156 -12.73 24.18 11.66
CA TYR A 156 -13.55 24.20 10.44
C TYR A 156 -14.13 22.83 10.06
N GLN A 157 -14.21 21.88 10.98
CA GLN A 157 -14.69 20.51 10.72
C GLN A 157 -16.04 20.45 9.99
N LYS A 158 -16.95 21.39 10.27
CA LYS A 158 -18.29 21.49 9.65
C LYS A 158 -18.23 21.70 8.13
N HIS A 159 -17.14 22.22 7.63
CA HIS A 159 -16.94 22.55 6.22
C HIS A 159 -16.41 21.38 5.37
N SER A 160 -16.07 20.26 6.00
CA SER A 160 -15.54 19.05 5.31
C SER A 160 -14.37 19.37 4.37
N LEU A 161 -13.44 20.22 4.82
CA LEU A 161 -12.36 20.79 4.01
C LEU A 161 -11.45 19.72 3.39
N GLY A 162 -11.22 18.59 4.07
CA GLY A 162 -10.45 17.47 3.49
C GLY A 162 -11.07 16.91 2.21
N LYS A 163 -12.39 16.70 2.18
CA LYS A 163 -13.11 16.27 0.96
C LYS A 163 -13.14 17.37 -0.09
N TYR A 164 -13.26 18.62 0.33
CA TYR A 164 -13.27 19.77 -0.57
C TYR A 164 -11.92 19.96 -1.27
N LEU A 165 -10.80 19.80 -0.55
CA LEU A 165 -9.46 19.80 -1.13
C LEU A 165 -9.29 18.72 -2.20
N MET A 166 -9.77 17.49 -1.93
CA MET A 166 -9.70 16.40 -2.93
C MET A 166 -10.52 16.76 -4.18
N PHE A 167 -11.69 17.33 -4.01
CA PHE A 167 -12.51 17.78 -5.13
C PHE A 167 -11.83 18.89 -5.95
N LEU A 168 -11.23 19.90 -5.29
CA LEU A 168 -10.50 20.97 -5.97
C LEU A 168 -9.30 20.45 -6.77
N LYS A 169 -8.55 19.47 -6.23
CA LYS A 169 -7.46 18.83 -6.96
C LYS A 169 -7.96 18.14 -8.23
N MET A 170 -9.05 17.38 -8.14
CA MET A 170 -9.66 16.68 -9.28
C MET A 170 -10.17 17.69 -10.33
N GLU A 171 -10.84 18.76 -9.90
CA GLU A 171 -11.36 19.80 -10.80
C GLU A 171 -10.23 20.55 -11.51
N PHE A 172 -9.17 20.92 -10.77
CA PHE A 172 -7.96 21.51 -11.34
C PHE A 172 -7.33 20.58 -12.39
N SER A 173 -7.10 19.33 -12.05
CA SER A 173 -6.48 18.34 -12.94
C SER A 173 -7.31 18.12 -14.21
N LYS A 174 -8.62 18.01 -14.07
CA LYS A 174 -9.54 17.94 -15.22
C LYS A 174 -9.45 19.17 -16.12
N ASN A 175 -9.39 20.37 -15.54
CA ASN A 175 -9.27 21.62 -16.28
C ASN A 175 -7.93 21.77 -16.99
N GLN A 176 -6.87 21.07 -16.51
CA GLN A 176 -5.58 20.94 -17.18
C GLN A 176 -5.59 19.87 -18.30
N GLY A 177 -6.72 19.22 -18.55
CA GLY A 177 -6.85 18.17 -19.58
C GLY A 177 -6.31 16.80 -19.18
N MET A 178 -6.09 16.55 -17.88
CA MET A 178 -5.60 15.27 -17.41
C MET A 178 -6.68 14.19 -17.48
N SER A 179 -6.27 12.97 -17.80
CA SER A 179 -7.17 11.83 -17.95
C SER A 179 -7.52 11.17 -16.62
N TYR A 180 -6.57 11.13 -15.65
CA TYR A 180 -6.75 10.39 -14.41
C TYR A 180 -6.33 11.20 -13.18
N PHE A 181 -7.02 10.91 -12.07
CA PHE A 181 -6.61 11.32 -10.72
C PHE A 181 -6.40 10.09 -9.85
N TYR A 182 -5.24 9.97 -9.22
CA TYR A 182 -4.90 8.86 -8.33
C TYR A 182 -5.01 9.31 -6.86
N PRO A 183 -6.07 8.90 -6.12
CA PRO A 183 -6.20 9.23 -4.70
C PRO A 183 -5.32 8.34 -3.80
N GLY A 184 -4.46 7.50 -4.40
CA GLY A 184 -3.71 6.46 -3.74
C GLY A 184 -4.52 5.17 -3.61
N TYR A 185 -4.35 4.45 -2.51
CA TYR A 185 -5.04 3.19 -2.25
C TYR A 185 -6.14 3.34 -1.20
N PHE A 186 -7.05 2.37 -1.17
CA PHE A 186 -7.85 2.09 0.01
C PHE A 186 -7.51 0.70 0.55
N THR A 187 -7.92 0.46 1.79
CA THR A 187 -7.64 -0.78 2.50
C THR A 187 -8.96 -1.33 3.00
N PRO A 188 -9.45 -2.44 2.46
CA PRO A 188 -10.66 -3.09 2.97
C PRO A 188 -10.53 -3.36 4.48
N ASP A 189 -11.64 -3.24 5.20
CA ASP A 189 -11.72 -3.42 6.65
C ASP A 189 -10.95 -2.38 7.50
N TYR A 190 -10.40 -1.32 6.87
CA TYR A 190 -9.80 -0.19 7.57
C TYR A 190 -10.53 1.11 7.20
N PRO A 191 -11.51 1.56 8.01
CA PRO A 191 -12.46 2.62 7.65
C PRO A 191 -11.85 3.98 7.29
N MET A 192 -10.62 4.26 7.75
CA MET A 192 -9.94 5.53 7.52
C MET A 192 -9.79 5.90 6.05
N PHE A 193 -9.75 4.91 5.14
CA PHE A 193 -9.60 5.13 3.69
C PHE A 193 -10.93 5.13 2.92
N ASN A 194 -12.05 4.76 3.57
CA ASN A 194 -13.35 4.61 2.89
C ASN A 194 -13.86 5.90 2.23
N TYR A 195 -13.46 7.07 2.73
CA TYR A 195 -13.83 8.35 2.11
C TYR A 195 -13.41 8.45 0.64
N LYS A 196 -12.33 7.74 0.23
CA LYS A 196 -11.84 7.72 -1.15
C LYS A 196 -12.86 7.06 -2.10
N LEU A 197 -13.61 6.08 -1.62
CA LEU A 197 -14.65 5.41 -2.39
C LEU A 197 -15.83 6.33 -2.73
N ASP A 198 -16.04 7.37 -1.92
CA ASP A 198 -17.14 8.35 -2.10
C ASP A 198 -16.74 9.54 -2.98
N LEU A 199 -15.44 9.70 -3.31
CA LEU A 199 -14.95 10.87 -4.04
C LEU A 199 -15.58 11.00 -5.43
N ALA A 200 -15.67 9.89 -6.16
CA ALA A 200 -16.19 9.89 -7.53
C ALA A 200 -16.74 8.51 -7.91
N LYS A 201 -17.55 7.91 -7.06
CA LYS A 201 -17.99 6.51 -7.13
C LYS A 201 -18.29 5.96 -8.54
N PRO A 202 -19.03 6.67 -9.43
CA PRO A 202 -19.32 6.14 -10.79
C PRO A 202 -18.11 6.14 -11.74
N PHE A 203 -17.01 6.79 -11.37
CA PHE A 203 -15.82 6.99 -12.20
C PHE A 203 -14.57 6.43 -11.52
N LEU A 204 -14.77 5.70 -10.42
CA LEU A 204 -13.70 5.07 -9.66
C LEU A 204 -13.33 3.74 -10.30
N GLU A 205 -12.04 3.53 -10.46
CA GLU A 205 -11.44 2.28 -10.92
C GLU A 205 -10.46 1.74 -9.89
N PHE A 206 -10.27 0.43 -9.87
CA PHE A 206 -9.27 -0.26 -9.07
C PHE A 206 -8.32 -1.05 -9.96
N LEU A 207 -7.07 -1.22 -9.52
CA LEU A 207 -6.09 -2.06 -10.20
C LEU A 207 -6.32 -3.53 -9.80
N ASP A 208 -6.71 -4.35 -10.77
CA ASP A 208 -6.78 -5.79 -10.60
C ASP A 208 -5.38 -6.40 -10.76
N LEU A 209 -4.82 -6.89 -9.66
CA LEU A 209 -3.47 -7.44 -9.60
C LEU A 209 -3.29 -8.70 -10.46
N SER A 210 -4.34 -9.49 -10.64
CA SER A 210 -4.27 -10.74 -11.41
C SER A 210 -4.14 -10.51 -12.90
N THR A 211 -4.73 -9.43 -13.42
CA THR A 211 -4.71 -9.05 -14.84
C THR A 211 -3.79 -7.87 -15.13
N ASN A 212 -3.38 -7.14 -14.08
CA ASN A 212 -2.68 -5.85 -14.17
C ASN A 212 -3.46 -4.82 -15.01
N LEU A 213 -4.79 -4.84 -14.90
CA LEU A 213 -5.68 -3.93 -15.60
C LEU A 213 -6.50 -3.11 -14.61
N TRP A 214 -6.78 -1.87 -14.98
CA TRP A 214 -7.73 -1.03 -14.27
C TRP A 214 -9.16 -1.41 -14.64
N LYS A 215 -9.99 -1.66 -13.63
CA LYS A 215 -11.39 -2.06 -13.78
C LYS A 215 -12.31 -1.11 -13.03
N PRO A 216 -13.56 -0.90 -13.50
CA PRO A 216 -14.56 -0.16 -12.74
C PRO A 216 -14.70 -0.71 -11.34
N PHE A 217 -14.78 0.17 -10.34
CA PHE A 217 -14.89 -0.24 -8.93
C PHE A 217 -16.17 -1.05 -8.64
N GLU A 218 -17.17 -0.97 -9.49
CA GLU A 218 -18.39 -1.78 -9.42
C GLU A 218 -18.13 -3.28 -9.63
N GLU A 219 -17.01 -3.65 -10.28
CA GLU A 219 -16.59 -5.04 -10.51
C GLU A 219 -15.77 -5.60 -9.33
N TYR A 220 -15.50 -4.78 -8.30
CA TYR A 220 -14.72 -5.18 -7.14
C TYR A 220 -15.42 -6.26 -6.31
N VAL A 221 -14.74 -7.39 -6.08
CA VAL A 221 -15.24 -8.55 -5.35
C VAL A 221 -14.43 -8.75 -4.07
N TYR A 222 -15.08 -8.71 -2.91
CA TYR A 222 -14.40 -8.83 -1.61
C TYR A 222 -13.64 -10.15 -1.45
N GLN A 223 -14.13 -11.25 -2.00
CA GLN A 223 -13.48 -12.57 -1.93
C GLN A 223 -12.16 -12.65 -2.73
N GLU A 224 -11.96 -11.74 -3.68
CA GLU A 224 -10.76 -11.65 -4.51
C GLU A 224 -9.71 -10.66 -3.95
N ILE A 225 -9.95 -10.13 -2.73
CA ILE A 225 -8.96 -9.32 -2.03
C ILE A 225 -7.71 -10.15 -1.77
N PRO A 226 -6.50 -9.66 -2.08
CA PRO A 226 -5.26 -10.43 -2.00
C PRO A 226 -5.05 -11.18 -0.68
N LEU A 227 -5.29 -10.54 0.46
CA LEU A 227 -5.12 -11.17 1.77
C LEU A 227 -6.18 -12.24 2.05
N VAL A 228 -7.42 -12.03 1.60
CA VAL A 228 -8.52 -12.99 1.75
C VAL A 228 -8.25 -14.21 0.89
N GLU A 229 -7.91 -14.03 -0.39
CA GLU A 229 -7.55 -15.13 -1.30
C GLU A 229 -6.36 -15.91 -0.77
N MET A 230 -5.26 -15.25 -0.41
CA MET A 230 -4.06 -15.87 0.16
C MET A 230 -4.39 -16.70 1.41
N THR A 231 -5.20 -16.13 2.32
CA THR A 231 -5.61 -16.82 3.55
C THR A 231 -6.42 -18.07 3.24
N GLN A 232 -7.45 -17.97 2.37
CA GLN A 232 -8.29 -19.10 1.99
C GLN A 232 -7.48 -20.24 1.34
N LYS A 233 -6.58 -19.90 0.44
CA LYS A 233 -5.70 -20.86 -0.24
C LYS A 233 -4.73 -21.55 0.71
N LEU A 234 -4.09 -20.81 1.61
CA LEU A 234 -3.21 -21.42 2.61
C LEU A 234 -3.96 -22.29 3.64
N VAL A 235 -5.20 -21.92 3.99
CA VAL A 235 -6.08 -22.79 4.81
C VAL A 235 -6.45 -24.06 4.05
N GLU A 236 -6.81 -23.98 2.76
CA GLU A 236 -7.06 -25.15 1.92
C GLU A 236 -5.86 -26.12 1.93
N LEU A 237 -4.65 -25.60 1.74
CA LEU A 237 -3.42 -26.39 1.81
C LEU A 237 -3.20 -26.98 3.21
N SER A 238 -3.43 -26.22 4.27
CA SER A 238 -3.32 -26.69 5.66
C SER A 238 -4.22 -27.89 5.92
N VAL A 239 -5.46 -27.88 5.40
CA VAL A 239 -6.38 -29.03 5.48
C VAL A 239 -5.81 -30.26 4.73
N CYS A 240 -5.23 -30.06 3.55
CA CYS A 240 -4.60 -31.15 2.79
C CYS A 240 -3.39 -31.75 3.51
N LEU A 241 -2.57 -30.94 4.16
CA LEU A 241 -1.43 -31.39 4.99
C LEU A 241 -1.89 -32.15 6.23
N THR A 242 -2.91 -31.65 6.92
CA THR A 242 -3.52 -32.31 8.10
C THR A 242 -4.08 -33.68 7.76
N LYS A 243 -4.78 -33.84 6.64
CA LYS A 243 -5.26 -35.16 6.14
C LYS A 243 -4.14 -36.18 5.88
N ARG A 244 -2.92 -35.70 5.66
CA ARG A 244 -1.71 -36.52 5.47
C ARG A 244 -0.92 -36.70 6.76
N ASN A 245 -1.47 -36.31 7.91
CA ASN A 245 -0.80 -36.33 9.23
C ASN A 245 0.52 -35.55 9.24
N PHE A 246 0.60 -34.47 8.45
CA PHE A 246 1.80 -33.68 8.32
C PHE A 246 1.73 -32.47 9.28
N LYS A 247 2.74 -32.35 10.19
CA LYS A 247 2.84 -31.19 11.09
C LYS A 247 3.25 -29.97 10.31
N HIS A 248 2.56 -28.88 10.54
CA HIS A 248 2.84 -27.57 9.92
C HIS A 248 2.30 -26.45 10.81
N SER A 249 2.78 -25.24 10.57
CA SER A 249 2.31 -24.03 11.23
C SER A 249 1.90 -23.01 10.18
N PHE A 250 0.70 -22.43 10.31
CA PHE A 250 0.27 -21.31 9.49
C PHE A 250 0.62 -20.02 10.24
N LEU A 251 1.53 -19.21 9.68
CA LEU A 251 2.14 -18.06 10.34
C LEU A 251 1.93 -16.79 9.53
N LYS A 252 1.83 -15.68 10.26
CA LYS A 252 1.95 -14.32 9.71
C LYS A 252 3.41 -13.92 9.80
N TYR A 253 3.91 -13.20 8.80
CA TYR A 253 5.28 -12.70 8.79
C TYR A 253 5.32 -11.23 9.16
N GLU A 254 6.15 -10.88 10.13
CA GLU A 254 6.22 -9.53 10.68
C GLU A 254 6.90 -8.54 9.72
N TYR A 255 7.88 -9.02 8.93
CA TYR A 255 8.79 -8.18 8.14
C TYR A 255 8.58 -8.28 6.63
N PHE A 256 7.36 -8.60 6.19
CA PHE A 256 7.03 -8.71 4.76
C PHE A 256 7.21 -7.40 3.99
N ASP A 257 7.23 -6.27 4.67
CA ASP A 257 7.39 -4.92 4.13
C ASP A 257 8.79 -4.32 4.37
N ALA A 258 9.77 -5.15 4.75
CA ALA A 258 11.12 -4.70 5.07
C ALA A 258 11.80 -3.97 3.90
N ASP A 259 11.56 -4.39 2.66
CA ASP A 259 12.10 -3.72 1.46
C ASP A 259 11.53 -2.30 1.23
N LEU A 260 10.46 -1.91 1.93
CA LEU A 260 9.97 -0.52 1.96
C LEU A 260 10.78 0.38 2.90
N SER A 261 11.69 -0.20 3.70
CA SER A 261 12.61 0.56 4.54
C SER A 261 13.83 1.01 3.74
N ALA A 262 14.23 2.28 3.90
CA ALA A 262 15.42 2.84 3.27
C ALA A 262 16.71 2.06 3.58
N THR A 263 16.79 1.41 4.74
CA THR A 263 17.96 0.64 5.20
C THR A 263 18.00 -0.78 4.65
N MET A 264 16.85 -1.34 4.26
CA MET A 264 16.74 -2.74 3.80
C MET A 264 16.36 -2.85 2.32
N ASN A 265 16.07 -1.71 1.67
CA ASN A 265 15.78 -1.70 0.25
C ASN A 265 16.91 -2.35 -0.57
N SER A 266 16.55 -3.12 -1.56
CA SER A 266 17.46 -3.90 -2.43
C SER A 266 18.13 -5.12 -1.77
N MET A 267 17.77 -5.49 -0.55
CA MET A 267 18.22 -6.75 0.04
C MET A 267 17.45 -7.96 -0.50
N GLY A 268 16.33 -7.74 -1.20
CA GLY A 268 15.46 -8.80 -1.71
C GLY A 268 14.87 -9.64 -0.58
N THR A 269 14.36 -8.96 0.45
CA THR A 269 13.76 -9.63 1.61
C THR A 269 12.50 -10.39 1.21
N PHE A 270 12.16 -11.39 2.00
CA PHE A 270 10.92 -12.16 1.80
C PHE A 270 9.71 -11.28 2.07
N ASP A 271 8.84 -11.10 1.08
CA ASP A 271 7.76 -10.10 1.06
C ASP A 271 6.33 -10.68 1.16
N PHE A 272 6.20 -11.98 1.47
CA PHE A 272 4.90 -12.60 1.68
C PHE A 272 4.43 -12.45 3.14
N PRO A 273 3.26 -11.84 3.40
CA PRO A 273 2.76 -11.61 4.75
C PRO A 273 2.25 -12.88 5.45
N LEU A 274 1.97 -13.95 4.69
CA LEU A 274 1.46 -15.23 5.18
C LEU A 274 2.23 -16.39 4.55
N PHE A 275 2.53 -17.40 5.35
CA PHE A 275 3.14 -18.64 4.86
C PHE A 275 2.81 -19.85 5.73
N ILE A 276 3.06 -21.04 5.20
CA ILE A 276 3.06 -22.30 5.94
C ILE A 276 4.50 -22.73 6.17
N LEU A 277 4.87 -22.92 7.43
CA LEU A 277 6.10 -23.54 7.88
C LEU A 277 5.83 -25.04 8.14
N CYS A 278 6.47 -25.92 7.38
CA CYS A 278 6.28 -27.36 7.51
C CYS A 278 7.22 -28.00 8.54
N PHE A 279 8.43 -27.46 8.68
CA PHE A 279 9.41 -27.89 9.67
C PHE A 279 10.51 -26.84 9.79
N GLU A 280 11.00 -26.69 11.00
CA GLU A 280 12.24 -25.97 11.26
C GLU A 280 13.36 -27.00 11.36
N ARG A 281 14.47 -26.70 10.71
CA ARG A 281 15.70 -27.49 10.89
C ARG A 281 16.47 -26.86 12.04
N ASP A 282 16.65 -27.60 13.14
CA ASP A 282 17.45 -27.14 14.27
C ASP A 282 18.83 -26.67 13.80
N GLY A 283 19.15 -25.40 14.08
CA GLY A 283 20.42 -24.79 13.70
C GLY A 283 20.58 -24.46 12.21
N SER A 284 19.59 -24.70 11.35
CA SER A 284 19.64 -24.33 9.95
C SER A 284 19.34 -22.85 9.77
N ILE A 285 20.10 -22.22 8.87
CA ILE A 285 19.82 -20.86 8.39
C ILE A 285 18.82 -20.86 7.23
N SER A 286 18.49 -22.03 6.67
CA SER A 286 17.63 -22.20 5.48
C SER A 286 16.38 -23.02 5.83
N ASN A 287 15.21 -22.42 5.64
CA ASN A 287 13.93 -23.05 5.93
C ASN A 287 13.04 -23.10 4.68
N PRO A 288 12.44 -24.27 4.36
CA PRO A 288 11.44 -24.35 3.31
C PRO A 288 10.10 -23.82 3.80
N LEU A 289 9.54 -22.88 3.05
CA LEU A 289 8.26 -22.24 3.30
C LEU A 289 7.32 -22.46 2.13
N ILE A 290 6.03 -22.44 2.39
CA ILE A 290 5.01 -22.45 1.35
C ILE A 290 4.24 -21.16 1.41
N VAL A 291 4.16 -20.48 0.27
CA VAL A 291 3.38 -19.28 0.08
C VAL A 291 2.33 -19.50 -0.99
N TYR A 292 1.32 -18.66 -1.01
CA TYR A 292 0.40 -18.52 -2.14
C TYR A 292 0.60 -17.14 -2.77
N ASP A 293 1.00 -17.12 -4.03
CA ASP A 293 1.16 -15.90 -4.79
C ASP A 293 -0.17 -15.56 -5.49
N VAL A 294 -0.76 -14.45 -5.11
CA VAL A 294 -2.05 -13.95 -5.64
C VAL A 294 -1.93 -13.45 -7.09
N ILE A 295 -0.71 -13.13 -7.55
CA ILE A 295 -0.48 -12.67 -8.93
C ILE A 295 -0.46 -13.86 -9.88
N SER A 296 0.38 -14.86 -9.60
CA SER A 296 0.45 -16.09 -10.41
C SER A 296 -0.69 -17.08 -10.12
N ARG A 297 -1.43 -16.89 -9.01
CA ARG A 297 -2.48 -17.77 -8.49
C ARG A 297 -1.97 -19.20 -8.23
N GLN A 298 -0.74 -19.31 -7.72
CA GLN A 298 -0.10 -20.59 -7.44
C GLN A 298 0.45 -20.69 -6.03
N TYR A 299 0.49 -21.91 -5.51
CA TYR A 299 1.30 -22.24 -4.34
C TYR A 299 2.75 -22.39 -4.77
N HIS A 300 3.67 -21.80 -4.02
CA HIS A 300 5.10 -21.92 -4.23
C HIS A 300 5.76 -22.51 -3.00
N LEU A 301 6.55 -23.57 -3.23
CA LEU A 301 7.50 -24.10 -2.24
C LEU A 301 8.83 -23.39 -2.47
N VAL A 302 9.26 -22.62 -1.50
CA VAL A 302 10.46 -21.81 -1.56
C VAL A 302 11.40 -22.13 -0.40
N VAL A 303 12.71 -21.86 -0.57
CA VAL A 303 13.67 -21.87 0.53
C VAL A 303 14.01 -20.43 0.88
N CYS A 304 13.90 -20.12 2.16
CA CYS A 304 14.28 -18.81 2.68
C CYS A 304 15.45 -18.96 3.65
N ASP A 305 16.46 -18.14 3.45
CA ASP A 305 17.60 -18.03 4.35
C ASP A 305 17.35 -16.93 5.38
N VAL A 306 17.84 -17.16 6.58
CA VAL A 306 17.87 -16.16 7.65
C VAL A 306 19.04 -15.21 7.38
N ILE A 307 18.74 -13.97 7.02
CA ILE A 307 19.77 -12.93 6.80
C ILE A 307 20.08 -12.13 8.06
N TYR A 308 19.11 -12.04 8.98
CA TYR A 308 19.31 -11.39 10.26
C TYR A 308 18.39 -12.03 11.32
N ARG A 309 18.94 -12.29 12.52
CA ARG A 309 18.16 -12.71 13.68
C ARG A 309 17.86 -11.49 14.54
N LEU A 310 16.58 -11.32 14.85
CA LEU A 310 16.10 -10.21 15.65
C LEU A 310 15.84 -10.71 17.06
N ASP A 311 16.50 -10.10 18.05
CA ASP A 311 16.19 -10.34 19.47
C ASP A 311 14.87 -9.65 19.82
N ASN A 312 13.76 -10.31 19.52
CA ASN A 312 12.45 -9.81 19.88
C ASN A 312 12.03 -10.35 21.25
N GLU A 313 11.95 -9.48 22.24
CA GLU A 313 11.41 -9.81 23.57
C GLU A 313 9.91 -10.11 23.53
N ILE A 314 9.19 -9.65 22.49
CA ILE A 314 7.74 -9.80 22.35
C ILE A 314 7.44 -10.85 21.28
N ILE A 315 7.23 -12.09 21.71
CA ILE A 315 6.72 -13.16 20.83
C ILE A 315 5.21 -12.95 20.66
N LYS A 316 4.80 -12.64 19.44
CA LYS A 316 3.37 -12.51 19.10
C LYS A 316 2.82 -13.87 18.69
N PRO A 317 1.68 -14.33 19.26
CA PRO A 317 1.06 -15.59 18.83
C PRO A 317 0.77 -15.61 17.33
N ASN A 318 1.09 -16.71 16.66
CA ASN A 318 0.89 -16.92 15.21
C ASN A 318 1.69 -15.97 14.29
N PHE A 319 2.69 -15.25 14.81
CA PHE A 319 3.62 -14.45 14.04
C PHE A 319 5.01 -15.05 14.04
N TYR A 320 5.65 -15.00 12.88
CA TYR A 320 7.06 -15.30 12.71
C TYR A 320 7.83 -13.98 12.71
N ASN A 321 8.49 -13.66 13.82
CA ASN A 321 9.08 -12.35 14.07
C ASN A 321 10.53 -12.37 14.59
N GLU A 322 11.15 -13.54 14.64
CA GLU A 322 12.53 -13.70 15.17
C GLU A 322 13.59 -13.48 14.09
N ASN A 323 13.22 -13.66 12.81
CA ASN A 323 14.18 -13.65 11.73
C ASN A 323 13.72 -12.79 10.56
N LEU A 324 14.66 -12.04 10.00
CA LEU A 324 14.51 -11.45 8.69
C LEU A 324 14.92 -12.47 7.62
N LEU A 325 14.03 -12.73 6.67
CA LEU A 325 14.15 -13.80 5.69
C LEU A 325 14.44 -13.23 4.30
N GLN A 326 15.19 -13.99 3.50
CA GLN A 326 15.41 -13.76 2.08
C GLN A 326 15.08 -15.05 1.31
N MET A 327 14.31 -14.95 0.25
CA MET A 327 14.02 -16.08 -0.62
C MET A 327 15.24 -16.37 -1.51
N THR A 328 15.84 -17.56 -1.35
CA THR A 328 17.07 -17.95 -2.06
C THR A 328 16.82 -18.99 -3.14
N GLN A 329 15.79 -19.81 -3.01
CA GLN A 329 15.46 -20.84 -4.00
C GLN A 329 13.96 -20.98 -4.17
N HIS A 330 13.56 -21.24 -5.40
CA HIS A 330 12.22 -21.66 -5.77
C HIS A 330 12.27 -23.13 -6.16
N LEU A 331 11.55 -23.99 -5.43
CA LEU A 331 11.64 -25.44 -5.59
C LEU A 331 10.51 -26.03 -6.45
N PHE A 332 9.28 -25.52 -6.26
CA PHE A 332 8.12 -26.07 -6.94
C PHE A 332 6.95 -25.07 -6.92
N ALA A 333 6.14 -25.09 -7.98
CA ALA A 333 4.89 -24.32 -8.04
C ALA A 333 3.74 -25.20 -8.56
N THR A 334 2.53 -24.92 -8.11
CA THR A 334 1.30 -25.57 -8.56
C THR A 334 0.05 -24.77 -8.15
N GLU A 335 -1.00 -24.87 -8.92
CA GLU A 335 -2.32 -24.33 -8.56
C GLU A 335 -3.09 -25.22 -7.56
N SER A 336 -2.66 -26.46 -7.38
CA SER A 336 -3.36 -27.47 -6.57
C SER A 336 -2.77 -27.61 -5.17
N ALA A 337 -3.58 -27.33 -4.14
CA ALA A 337 -3.24 -27.60 -2.75
C ALA A 337 -2.90 -29.07 -2.48
N GLU A 338 -3.63 -30.01 -3.13
CA GLU A 338 -3.36 -31.45 -2.97
C GLU A 338 -2.03 -31.85 -3.59
N ALA A 339 -1.67 -31.30 -4.77
CA ALA A 339 -0.39 -31.58 -5.40
C ALA A 339 0.76 -31.03 -4.56
N MET A 340 0.64 -29.81 -4.03
CA MET A 340 1.62 -29.23 -3.12
C MET A 340 1.79 -30.10 -1.86
N ALA A 341 0.70 -30.48 -1.20
CA ALA A 341 0.75 -31.35 -0.02
C ALA A 341 1.37 -32.72 -0.30
N LEU A 342 1.15 -33.29 -1.50
CA LEU A 342 1.76 -34.54 -1.93
C LEU A 342 3.28 -34.40 -2.11
N VAL A 343 3.75 -33.36 -2.76
CA VAL A 343 5.18 -33.08 -2.97
C VAL A 343 5.89 -32.99 -1.63
N ILE A 344 5.33 -32.20 -0.68
CA ILE A 344 5.91 -32.02 0.64
C ILE A 344 5.99 -33.34 1.40
N SER A 345 4.89 -34.10 1.46
CA SER A 345 4.86 -35.38 2.19
C SER A 345 5.85 -36.41 1.63
N ARG A 346 6.05 -36.46 0.31
CA ARG A 346 7.01 -37.37 -0.33
C ARG A 346 8.46 -36.91 -0.15
N SER A 347 8.74 -35.64 -0.20
CA SER A 347 10.11 -35.10 -0.07
C SER A 347 10.67 -35.39 1.32
N LEU A 348 9.86 -35.32 2.36
CA LEU A 348 10.28 -35.51 3.74
C LEU A 348 10.33 -36.98 4.16
N GLN A 349 9.50 -37.86 3.61
CA GLN A 349 9.64 -39.29 3.82
C GLN A 349 11.00 -39.79 3.35
N LYS A 350 11.58 -39.22 2.29
CA LYS A 350 12.93 -39.54 1.83
C LYS A 350 14.03 -39.02 2.77
N THR A 351 13.81 -37.90 3.44
CA THR A 351 14.80 -37.29 4.35
C THR A 351 14.86 -38.04 5.70
N VAL A 352 13.71 -38.48 6.20
CA VAL A 352 13.64 -39.31 7.45
C VAL A 352 14.15 -40.72 7.22
N GLY A 353 13.99 -41.29 6.02
CA GLY A 353 14.54 -42.60 5.65
C GLY A 353 16.07 -42.59 5.40
N ALA A 354 16.68 -41.42 5.16
CA ALA A 354 18.12 -41.30 4.92
C ALA A 354 18.95 -41.08 6.20
N VAL A 355 18.31 -40.87 7.34
CA VAL A 355 18.99 -40.69 8.66
C VAL A 355 19.08 -42.01 9.47
N ASN A 356 18.48 -43.07 8.95
CA ASN A 356 18.50 -44.41 9.61
C ASN A 356 19.44 -45.42 8.90
N PHE A 357 20.60 -44.97 8.44
CA PHE A 357 21.69 -45.86 8.04
C PHE A 357 23.02 -45.40 8.62
#